data_fc709d26bc2dfab52e1b1256e4913233
#
_entry.id   fc709d26bc2dfab52e1b1256e4913233
#
_cell.length_a   1.000
_cell.length_b   1.000
_cell.length_c   1.000
_cell.angle_alpha   90.00
_cell.angle_beta   90.00
_cell.angle_gamma   90.00
#
_symmetry.space_group_name_H-M   'P 1'
#
loop_
_entity.id
_entity.type
_entity.pdbx_description
1 polymer ?
#
loop_
_entity_poly.entity_id
_entity_poly.type
_entity_poly.pdbx_seq_one_letter_code
_entity_poly.pdbx_strand_id
1 'polypeptide(L)'
;MLLKYDVIVIGGGHAGCEAATASANMGASTCLVTMDMNKIAQMSCNPAIGGIAKGQIVREIDALGGQTAIVTDATAIQFRMLNRSKGPAVWSPRAQCDRGKFIWKWREVLDTTPNLDIWQDEACELIVENGEAAGVKTVWGVELRAKSVVITAGTFLNGLLHIGRKQLPGGRIAEPAVKDLTESITRHGIRSARMKTGTPVRIDMRSVHFEDMEIQEGENDFHQFSFMAPHRQLRQLPCWTCYTNKEVHDTLRSGLADSPLYNGQIQSIGPRYCPSIETKLVTFPDKEQHPLFLEPEGETTNEMYLNGFSSSMPMEVQIAALRKIPALRDAKVYRPGYAIEYDFFDPTQLDHSLESKIIKGLFLAGQVNGTTGYEEAGGQGTIAGINAAIRCVGGEPFILHRDEAYIGVLIDDLVTKGVDEPYRMFTSRAEYRILLRQDDADARLTEKAYNLGLAKRDRYDWWMQKKEATESIINFCATTHVKPKDINAALESLGTTPLREGCKLIDLVARPQINLQNLSELVPELKQLIASQPNRNDETAEAAEIKMKYKGYIERERIVADKMHRLENIKIKGHFNYLEMEQLSTEARQKLAKINPDTLAQANRIPGVSPSDINIMLVLMKR
;
A
#
# COMPACT_ATOMS: atom_id res chain seq x y z
N MET A 1 -25.61 -9.28 -19.25
CA MET A 1 -25.16 -7.92 -18.91
C MET A 1 -26.38 -7.11 -18.52
N LEU A 2 -26.30 -6.45 -17.39
CA LEU A 2 -27.28 -5.46 -16.96
C LEU A 2 -26.86 -4.09 -17.50
N LEU A 3 -27.78 -3.19 -17.78
CA LEU A 3 -27.48 -1.79 -18.10
C LEU A 3 -27.60 -0.87 -16.88
N LYS A 4 -27.96 -1.45 -15.74
CA LYS A 4 -28.16 -0.73 -14.48
C LYS A 4 -27.57 -1.55 -13.33
N TYR A 5 -26.69 -0.93 -12.57
CA TYR A 5 -25.99 -1.49 -11.42
C TYR A 5 -26.19 -0.60 -10.17
N ASP A 6 -25.77 -1.10 -9.02
CA ASP A 6 -25.60 -0.26 -7.84
C ASP A 6 -24.28 0.49 -7.92
N VAL A 7 -23.18 -0.21 -8.27
CA VAL A 7 -21.83 0.36 -8.36
C VAL A 7 -21.21 0.06 -9.72
N ILE A 8 -20.60 1.07 -10.34
CA ILE A 8 -19.72 0.89 -11.50
C ILE A 8 -18.30 1.29 -11.10
N VAL A 9 -17.34 0.42 -11.38
CA VAL A 9 -15.90 0.65 -11.17
C VAL A 9 -15.21 0.79 -12.51
N ILE A 10 -14.46 1.88 -12.72
CA ILE A 10 -13.74 2.16 -13.96
C ILE A 10 -12.25 1.90 -13.78
N GLY A 11 -11.73 0.92 -14.50
CA GLY A 11 -10.32 0.55 -14.50
C GLY A 11 -10.05 -0.75 -13.73
N GLY A 12 -9.54 -1.79 -14.40
CA GLY A 12 -9.20 -3.09 -13.85
C GLY A 12 -7.81 -3.19 -13.22
N GLY A 13 -7.27 -2.09 -12.65
CA GLY A 13 -6.02 -2.10 -11.87
C GLY A 13 -6.24 -2.58 -10.43
N HIS A 14 -5.17 -2.52 -9.59
CA HIS A 14 -5.25 -2.99 -8.19
C HIS A 14 -6.38 -2.32 -7.39
N ALA A 15 -6.55 -1.00 -7.53
CA ALA A 15 -7.65 -0.28 -6.88
C ALA A 15 -9.02 -0.75 -7.38
N GLY A 16 -9.17 -0.92 -8.69
CA GLY A 16 -10.45 -1.32 -9.28
C GLY A 16 -10.84 -2.75 -8.93
N CYS A 17 -9.88 -3.66 -8.90
CA CYS A 17 -10.12 -5.04 -8.50
C CYS A 17 -10.61 -5.14 -7.04
N GLU A 18 -9.94 -4.44 -6.12
CA GLU A 18 -10.37 -4.39 -4.72
C GLU A 18 -11.71 -3.66 -4.54
N ALA A 19 -11.94 -2.54 -5.25
CA ALA A 19 -13.20 -1.82 -5.17
C ALA A 19 -14.37 -2.66 -5.67
N ALA A 20 -14.19 -3.34 -6.81
CA ALA A 20 -15.23 -4.18 -7.40
C ALA A 20 -15.58 -5.39 -6.53
N THR A 21 -14.55 -6.10 -6.02
CA THR A 21 -14.76 -7.25 -5.13
C THR A 21 -15.38 -6.83 -3.79
N ALA A 22 -14.94 -5.70 -3.20
CA ALA A 22 -15.51 -5.18 -1.97
C ALA A 22 -16.99 -4.84 -2.12
N SER A 23 -17.35 -4.05 -3.15
CA SER A 23 -18.75 -3.68 -3.42
C SER A 23 -19.64 -4.90 -3.66
N ALA A 24 -19.19 -5.82 -4.51
CA ALA A 24 -19.95 -7.02 -4.86
C ALA A 24 -20.13 -7.97 -3.66
N ASN A 25 -19.09 -8.17 -2.85
CA ASN A 25 -19.15 -8.99 -1.65
C ASN A 25 -20.06 -8.42 -0.56
N MET A 26 -20.27 -7.10 -0.54
CA MET A 26 -21.27 -6.46 0.32
C MET A 26 -22.71 -6.57 -0.25
N GLY A 27 -22.89 -7.22 -1.39
CA GLY A 27 -24.21 -7.49 -1.99
C GLY A 27 -24.66 -6.45 -3.02
N ALA A 28 -23.83 -5.45 -3.35
CA ALA A 28 -24.15 -4.50 -4.40
C ALA A 28 -23.99 -5.14 -5.78
N SER A 29 -24.95 -4.95 -6.70
CA SER A 29 -24.76 -5.30 -8.10
C SER A 29 -23.67 -4.40 -8.70
N THR A 30 -22.56 -4.99 -9.10
CA THR A 30 -21.34 -4.26 -9.45
C THR A 30 -20.89 -4.58 -10.87
N CYS A 31 -20.45 -3.56 -11.62
CA CYS A 31 -19.82 -3.74 -12.92
C CYS A 31 -18.40 -3.15 -12.90
N LEU A 32 -17.41 -3.97 -13.25
CA LEU A 32 -16.04 -3.53 -13.50
C LEU A 32 -15.86 -3.27 -15.00
N VAL A 33 -15.65 -2.01 -15.38
CA VAL A 33 -15.35 -1.63 -16.77
C VAL A 33 -13.85 -1.53 -16.94
N THR A 34 -13.29 -2.28 -17.87
CA THR A 34 -11.84 -2.30 -18.15
C THR A 34 -11.57 -2.36 -19.65
N MET A 35 -10.49 -1.71 -20.10
CA MET A 35 -10.11 -1.69 -21.51
C MET A 35 -9.60 -3.04 -22.01
N ASP A 36 -8.98 -3.84 -21.14
CA ASP A 36 -8.42 -5.15 -21.50
C ASP A 36 -8.54 -6.12 -20.33
N MET A 37 -9.41 -7.12 -20.49
CA MET A 37 -9.65 -8.16 -19.49
C MET A 37 -8.45 -9.11 -19.28
N ASN A 38 -7.46 -9.10 -20.18
CA ASN A 38 -6.24 -9.92 -20.06
C ASN A 38 -5.13 -9.21 -19.30
N LYS A 39 -5.34 -7.96 -18.87
CA LYS A 39 -4.36 -7.12 -18.16
C LYS A 39 -4.86 -6.64 -16.79
N ILE A 40 -5.85 -7.32 -16.26
CA ILE A 40 -6.41 -7.05 -14.92
C ILE A 40 -5.30 -7.15 -13.87
N ALA A 41 -5.25 -6.15 -12.98
CA ALA A 41 -4.26 -6.01 -11.91
C ALA A 41 -2.79 -6.19 -12.36
N GLN A 42 -2.50 -5.87 -13.63
CA GLN A 42 -1.14 -6.03 -14.15
C GLN A 42 -0.13 -5.18 -13.38
N MET A 43 0.93 -5.83 -12.91
CA MET A 43 2.07 -5.17 -12.28
C MET A 43 2.89 -4.40 -13.34
N SER A 44 2.63 -3.11 -13.49
CA SER A 44 3.26 -2.26 -14.51
C SER A 44 4.71 -1.89 -14.18
N CYS A 45 5.05 -1.89 -12.89
CA CYS A 45 6.38 -1.61 -12.36
C CYS A 45 7.01 -2.92 -11.88
N ASN A 46 7.59 -2.97 -10.68
CA ASN A 46 8.21 -4.17 -10.14
C ASN A 46 7.18 -5.30 -9.90
N PRO A 47 7.57 -6.58 -10.10
CA PRO A 47 6.69 -7.72 -9.89
C PRO A 47 6.64 -8.13 -8.41
N ALA A 48 6.35 -7.20 -7.52
CA ALA A 48 6.38 -7.42 -6.09
C ALA A 48 5.23 -6.71 -5.37
N ILE A 49 4.72 -7.33 -4.31
CA ILE A 49 3.71 -6.80 -3.39
C ILE A 49 4.33 -6.69 -2.00
N GLY A 50 3.96 -5.65 -1.28
CA GLY A 50 4.43 -5.38 0.07
C GLY A 50 5.72 -4.56 0.13
N GLY A 51 6.44 -4.70 1.24
CA GLY A 51 7.57 -3.85 1.58
C GLY A 51 7.25 -2.87 2.71
N ILE A 52 8.20 -1.99 3.02
CA ILE A 52 8.12 -1.08 4.20
C ILE A 52 6.82 -0.27 4.17
N ALA A 53 6.02 -0.40 5.22
CA ALA A 53 4.65 0.11 5.41
C ALA A 53 3.60 -0.48 4.45
N LYS A 54 4.00 -0.96 3.29
CA LYS A 54 3.10 -1.48 2.27
C LYS A 54 2.61 -2.89 2.59
N GLY A 55 3.49 -3.72 3.18
CA GLY A 55 3.10 -5.03 3.69
C GLY A 55 2.00 -4.95 4.75
N GLN A 56 2.03 -3.92 5.59
CA GLN A 56 0.98 -3.63 6.56
C GLN A 56 -0.35 -3.33 5.87
N ILE A 57 -0.34 -2.48 4.83
CA ILE A 57 -1.54 -2.18 4.03
C ILE A 57 -2.14 -3.45 3.44
N VAL A 58 -1.32 -4.35 2.88
CA VAL A 58 -1.82 -5.62 2.30
C VAL A 58 -2.47 -6.51 3.36
N ARG A 59 -1.88 -6.59 4.56
CA ARG A 59 -2.46 -7.32 5.70
C ARG A 59 -3.78 -6.67 6.16
N GLU A 60 -3.90 -5.35 6.11
CA GLU A 60 -5.13 -4.62 6.43
C GLU A 60 -6.22 -4.83 5.37
N ILE A 61 -5.86 -4.81 4.07
CA ILE A 61 -6.77 -5.18 2.99
C ILE A 61 -7.32 -6.59 3.21
N ASP A 62 -6.46 -7.55 3.52
CA ASP A 62 -6.86 -8.93 3.81
C ASP A 62 -7.79 -9.02 5.02
N ALA A 63 -7.44 -8.36 6.11
CA ALA A 63 -8.25 -8.35 7.34
C ALA A 63 -9.67 -7.79 7.11
N LEU A 64 -9.81 -6.85 6.18
CA LEU A 64 -11.11 -6.32 5.73
C LEU A 64 -11.86 -7.29 4.79
N GLY A 65 -11.21 -8.33 4.26
CA GLY A 65 -11.82 -9.29 3.33
C GLY A 65 -11.45 -9.04 1.86
N GLY A 66 -10.46 -8.16 1.59
CA GLY A 66 -9.91 -7.94 0.26
C GLY A 66 -9.09 -9.15 -0.24
N GLN A 67 -8.67 -9.09 -1.49
CA GLN A 67 -8.15 -10.24 -2.23
C GLN A 67 -6.65 -10.16 -2.55
N THR A 68 -6.04 -8.97 -2.49
CA THR A 68 -4.63 -8.76 -2.87
C THR A 68 -3.68 -9.72 -2.14
N ALA A 69 -3.88 -9.96 -0.84
CA ALA A 69 -3.04 -10.87 -0.06
C ALA A 69 -3.17 -12.32 -0.53
N ILE A 70 -4.39 -12.79 -0.77
CA ILE A 70 -4.68 -14.16 -1.25
C ILE A 70 -4.04 -14.39 -2.63
N VAL A 71 -4.19 -13.42 -3.53
CA VAL A 71 -3.59 -13.47 -4.87
C VAL A 71 -2.07 -13.45 -4.78
N THR A 72 -1.51 -12.62 -3.90
CA THR A 72 -0.07 -12.54 -3.64
C THR A 72 0.48 -13.87 -3.16
N ASP A 73 -0.13 -14.46 -2.15
CA ASP A 73 0.30 -15.75 -1.59
C ASP A 73 0.21 -16.88 -2.62
N ALA A 74 -0.83 -16.86 -3.46
CA ALA A 74 -1.00 -17.87 -4.51
C ALA A 74 0.04 -17.79 -5.63
N THR A 75 0.64 -16.61 -5.85
CA THR A 75 1.52 -16.31 -6.99
C THR A 75 2.94 -15.91 -6.59
N ALA A 76 3.24 -15.89 -5.29
CA ALA A 76 4.56 -15.57 -4.77
C ALA A 76 5.63 -16.54 -5.28
N ILE A 77 6.79 -15.99 -5.65
CA ILE A 77 7.99 -16.71 -6.08
C ILE A 77 9.22 -16.41 -5.21
N GLN A 78 9.14 -15.40 -4.35
CA GLN A 78 10.11 -15.13 -3.29
C GLN A 78 9.41 -14.38 -2.16
N PHE A 79 9.83 -14.63 -0.91
CA PHE A 79 9.35 -13.91 0.26
C PHE A 79 10.48 -13.42 1.15
N ARG A 80 10.29 -12.22 1.73
CA ARG A 80 11.18 -11.66 2.76
C ARG A 80 10.36 -10.83 3.75
N MET A 81 10.69 -10.95 5.05
CA MET A 81 10.20 -10.04 6.09
C MET A 81 11.21 -8.91 6.29
N LEU A 82 10.91 -7.72 5.77
CA LEU A 82 11.78 -6.56 5.90
C LEU A 82 11.75 -5.98 7.31
N ASN A 83 12.85 -5.36 7.72
CA ASN A 83 13.02 -4.70 9.03
C ASN A 83 12.94 -5.63 10.25
N ARG A 84 13.21 -6.94 10.13
CA ARG A 84 13.19 -7.87 11.27
C ARG A 84 14.06 -7.38 12.44
N SER A 85 15.23 -6.82 12.16
CA SER A 85 16.15 -6.28 13.18
C SER A 85 15.66 -5.02 13.90
N LYS A 86 14.63 -4.35 13.36
CA LYS A 86 14.08 -3.08 13.90
C LYS A 86 12.86 -3.30 14.81
N GLY A 87 12.42 -4.52 14.97
CA GLY A 87 11.29 -4.88 15.81
C GLY A 87 9.91 -4.87 15.12
N PRO A 88 8.90 -5.49 15.75
CA PRO A 88 7.62 -5.84 15.13
C PRO A 88 6.78 -4.63 14.72
N ALA A 89 6.99 -3.46 15.32
CA ALA A 89 6.29 -2.22 14.93
C ALA A 89 6.51 -1.82 13.47
N VAL A 90 7.58 -2.31 12.84
CA VAL A 90 7.96 -1.96 11.46
C VAL A 90 8.29 -3.18 10.60
N TRP A 91 8.03 -4.40 11.09
CA TRP A 91 8.12 -5.59 10.25
C TRP A 91 7.18 -5.47 9.07
N SER A 92 7.70 -5.76 7.89
CA SER A 92 6.99 -5.48 6.65
C SER A 92 7.18 -6.64 5.68
N PRO A 93 6.16 -7.48 5.45
CA PRO A 93 6.26 -8.58 4.50
C PRO A 93 6.37 -8.05 3.08
N ARG A 94 7.17 -8.72 2.25
CA ARG A 94 7.35 -8.45 0.83
C ARG A 94 7.47 -9.77 0.07
N ALA A 95 6.69 -9.92 -1.00
CA ALA A 95 6.79 -11.04 -1.92
C ALA A 95 7.07 -10.56 -3.34
N GLN A 96 8.00 -11.24 -4.02
CA GLN A 96 8.05 -11.23 -5.48
C GLN A 96 6.96 -12.16 -5.98
N CYS A 97 6.28 -11.78 -7.05
CA CYS A 97 5.19 -12.55 -7.63
C CYS A 97 5.50 -12.93 -9.08
N ASP A 98 4.99 -14.06 -9.52
CA ASP A 98 4.87 -14.36 -10.94
C ASP A 98 3.80 -13.46 -11.55
N ARG A 99 4.23 -12.49 -12.35
CA ARG A 99 3.37 -11.46 -12.94
C ARG A 99 2.25 -12.03 -13.80
N GLY A 100 2.56 -13.08 -14.57
CA GLY A 100 1.56 -13.75 -15.42
C GLY A 100 0.49 -14.45 -14.58
N LYS A 101 0.93 -15.25 -13.60
CA LYS A 101 0.02 -15.95 -12.67
C LYS A 101 -0.81 -14.95 -11.83
N PHE A 102 -0.24 -13.82 -11.45
CA PHE A 102 -0.93 -12.78 -10.68
C PHE A 102 -2.13 -12.21 -11.44
N ILE A 103 -1.97 -11.90 -12.74
CA ILE A 103 -3.05 -11.44 -13.61
C ILE A 103 -4.17 -12.50 -13.68
N TRP A 104 -3.81 -13.77 -13.96
CA TRP A 104 -4.77 -14.85 -14.08
C TRP A 104 -5.48 -15.17 -12.77
N LYS A 105 -4.77 -15.11 -11.65
CA LYS A 105 -5.39 -15.35 -10.33
C LYS A 105 -6.36 -14.23 -9.95
N TRP A 106 -6.05 -12.97 -10.26
CA TRP A 106 -7.02 -11.88 -10.10
C TRP A 106 -8.24 -12.05 -11.01
N ARG A 107 -8.01 -12.50 -12.25
CA ARG A 107 -9.14 -12.78 -13.16
C ARG A 107 -10.04 -13.87 -12.61
N GLU A 108 -9.49 -14.95 -12.09
CA GLU A 108 -10.24 -16.03 -11.43
C GLU A 108 -11.08 -15.49 -10.25
N VAL A 109 -10.47 -14.64 -9.41
CA VAL A 109 -11.17 -14.00 -8.28
C VAL A 109 -12.36 -13.20 -8.76
N LEU A 110 -12.18 -12.35 -9.78
CA LEU A 110 -13.26 -11.51 -10.30
C LEU A 110 -14.37 -12.35 -10.95
N ASP A 111 -14.01 -13.35 -11.76
CA ASP A 111 -14.97 -14.23 -12.45
C ASP A 111 -15.79 -15.09 -11.47
N THR A 112 -15.25 -15.36 -10.27
CA THR A 112 -15.93 -16.15 -9.23
C THR A 112 -16.61 -15.33 -8.15
N THR A 113 -16.46 -14.01 -8.17
CA THR A 113 -17.11 -13.10 -7.20
C THR A 113 -18.59 -12.94 -7.54
N PRO A 114 -19.53 -13.31 -6.62
CA PRO A 114 -20.94 -13.09 -6.85
C PRO A 114 -21.28 -11.60 -7.01
N ASN A 115 -22.34 -11.29 -7.76
CA ASN A 115 -22.85 -9.93 -8.02
C ASN A 115 -21.86 -9.02 -8.80
N LEU A 116 -20.81 -9.57 -9.41
CA LEU A 116 -19.83 -8.84 -10.17
C LEU A 116 -19.88 -9.22 -11.66
N ASP A 117 -20.16 -8.23 -12.51
CA ASP A 117 -20.00 -8.33 -13.96
C ASP A 117 -18.72 -7.62 -14.40
N ILE A 118 -18.06 -8.12 -15.44
CA ILE A 118 -16.94 -7.46 -16.10
C ILE A 118 -17.36 -7.03 -17.49
N TRP A 119 -17.10 -5.76 -17.84
CA TRP A 119 -17.37 -5.22 -19.17
C TRP A 119 -16.08 -4.67 -19.77
N GLN A 120 -15.70 -5.25 -20.93
CA GLN A 120 -14.51 -4.76 -21.64
C GLN A 120 -14.89 -3.62 -22.58
N ASP A 121 -14.55 -2.40 -22.17
CA ASP A 121 -14.75 -1.18 -22.94
C ASP A 121 -13.94 -0.03 -22.32
N GLU A 122 -13.88 1.10 -23.01
CA GLU A 122 -13.30 2.34 -22.51
C GLU A 122 -14.43 3.29 -22.08
N ALA A 123 -14.41 3.72 -20.81
CA ALA A 123 -15.29 4.77 -20.32
C ALA A 123 -14.76 6.14 -20.74
N CYS A 124 -15.56 6.94 -21.44
CA CYS A 124 -15.18 8.26 -21.94
C CYS A 124 -15.95 9.41 -21.30
N GLU A 125 -17.10 9.15 -20.66
CA GLU A 125 -17.92 10.21 -20.06
C GLU A 125 -18.54 9.74 -18.73
N LEU A 126 -18.46 10.62 -17.72
CA LEU A 126 -19.22 10.49 -16.47
C LEU A 126 -20.62 11.09 -16.68
N ILE A 127 -21.64 10.32 -16.42
CA ILE A 127 -23.02 10.80 -16.44
C ILE A 127 -23.35 11.39 -15.06
N VAL A 128 -23.70 12.67 -15.03
CA VAL A 128 -24.07 13.39 -13.80
C VAL A 128 -25.49 13.93 -13.95
N GLU A 129 -26.34 13.64 -13.01
CA GLU A 129 -27.72 14.11 -12.95
C GLU A 129 -27.99 14.73 -11.56
N ASN A 130 -28.52 15.96 -11.55
CA ASN A 130 -28.81 16.70 -10.31
C ASN A 130 -27.61 16.82 -9.32
N GLY A 131 -26.37 16.88 -9.82
CA GLY A 131 -25.17 16.96 -8.99
C GLY A 131 -24.70 15.61 -8.43
N GLU A 132 -25.29 14.51 -8.86
CA GLU A 132 -24.94 13.15 -8.46
C GLU A 132 -24.45 12.32 -9.67
N ALA A 133 -23.48 11.43 -9.43
CA ALA A 133 -23.06 10.45 -10.42
C ALA A 133 -24.22 9.48 -10.71
N ALA A 134 -24.58 9.32 -11.97
CA ALA A 134 -25.68 8.48 -12.43
C ALA A 134 -25.24 7.35 -13.35
N GLY A 135 -23.93 7.24 -13.63
CA GLY A 135 -23.38 6.21 -14.47
C GLY A 135 -22.22 6.69 -15.34
N VAL A 136 -21.89 5.92 -16.37
CA VAL A 136 -20.84 6.24 -17.34
C VAL A 136 -21.29 5.90 -18.76
N LYS A 137 -20.71 6.59 -19.74
CA LYS A 137 -20.84 6.27 -21.15
C LYS A 137 -19.49 5.77 -21.68
N THR A 138 -19.55 4.77 -22.53
CA THR A 138 -18.37 4.18 -23.16
C THR A 138 -18.14 4.74 -24.56
N VAL A 139 -16.95 4.51 -25.11
CA VAL A 139 -16.58 4.96 -26.48
C VAL A 139 -17.48 4.33 -27.56
N TRP A 140 -18.06 3.16 -27.30
CA TRP A 140 -19.04 2.52 -28.21
C TRP A 140 -20.47 3.07 -28.02
N GLY A 141 -20.64 4.09 -27.15
CA GLY A 141 -21.93 4.72 -26.90
C GLY A 141 -22.85 3.96 -25.95
N VAL A 142 -22.34 2.93 -25.26
CA VAL A 142 -23.11 2.20 -24.25
C VAL A 142 -23.21 3.05 -22.99
N GLU A 143 -24.44 3.30 -22.51
CA GLU A 143 -24.68 3.95 -21.24
C GLU A 143 -24.92 2.88 -20.15
N LEU A 144 -24.03 2.86 -19.16
CA LEU A 144 -24.15 2.04 -17.96
C LEU A 144 -24.60 2.94 -16.82
N ARG A 145 -25.72 2.64 -16.21
CA ARG A 145 -26.30 3.43 -15.10
C ARG A 145 -25.95 2.84 -13.75
N ALA A 146 -25.65 3.71 -12.77
CA ALA A 146 -25.36 3.29 -11.41
C ALA A 146 -25.69 4.38 -10.39
N LYS A 147 -25.87 3.98 -9.12
CA LYS A 147 -26.03 4.89 -7.98
C LYS A 147 -24.68 5.45 -7.49
N SER A 148 -23.60 4.70 -7.72
CA SER A 148 -22.22 5.10 -7.37
C SER A 148 -21.26 4.71 -8.47
N VAL A 149 -20.27 5.58 -8.73
CA VAL A 149 -19.20 5.37 -9.71
C VAL A 149 -17.85 5.52 -9.02
N VAL A 150 -16.96 4.54 -9.18
CA VAL A 150 -15.60 4.55 -8.63
C VAL A 150 -14.60 4.65 -9.79
N ILE A 151 -13.81 5.71 -9.84
CA ILE A 151 -12.77 5.90 -10.88
C ILE A 151 -11.42 5.44 -10.35
N THR A 152 -10.80 4.48 -11.06
CA THR A 152 -9.51 3.88 -10.69
C THR A 152 -8.57 3.76 -11.91
N ALA A 153 -8.56 4.78 -12.77
CA ALA A 153 -7.97 4.74 -14.11
C ALA A 153 -6.42 4.72 -14.15
N GLY A 154 -5.73 4.72 -13.02
CA GLY A 154 -4.27 4.58 -12.95
C GLY A 154 -3.51 5.68 -13.72
N THR A 155 -2.66 5.28 -14.67
CA THR A 155 -1.86 6.17 -15.53
C THR A 155 -2.49 6.43 -16.90
N PHE A 156 -3.76 6.03 -17.09
CA PHE A 156 -4.37 6.04 -18.42
C PHE A 156 -5.01 7.36 -18.82
N LEU A 157 -5.46 8.19 -17.84
CA LEU A 157 -6.11 9.48 -18.12
C LEU A 157 -5.12 10.44 -18.79
N ASN A 158 -5.35 10.76 -20.07
CA ASN A 158 -4.46 11.55 -20.91
C ASN A 158 -2.99 11.12 -20.80
N GLY A 159 -2.76 9.80 -20.69
CA GLY A 159 -1.44 9.22 -20.54
C GLY A 159 -0.53 9.57 -21.71
N LEU A 160 0.71 9.99 -21.41
CA LEU A 160 1.72 10.36 -22.40
C LEU A 160 3.06 9.74 -22.05
N LEU A 161 3.53 8.82 -22.89
CA LEU A 161 4.81 8.11 -22.74
C LEU A 161 5.94 8.94 -23.32
N HIS A 162 7.10 8.93 -22.64
CA HIS A 162 8.31 9.63 -23.06
C HIS A 162 9.51 8.69 -23.11
N ILE A 163 10.20 8.65 -24.24
CA ILE A 163 11.51 7.98 -24.42
C ILE A 163 12.39 8.93 -25.22
N GLY A 164 13.39 9.54 -24.60
CA GLY A 164 14.13 10.62 -25.18
C GLY A 164 13.20 11.76 -25.61
N ARG A 165 13.40 12.28 -26.80
CA ARG A 165 12.53 13.35 -27.36
C ARG A 165 11.19 12.86 -27.92
N LYS A 166 10.98 11.53 -28.01
CA LYS A 166 9.74 10.96 -28.55
C LYS A 166 8.64 10.91 -27.50
N GLN A 167 7.44 11.24 -27.91
CA GLN A 167 6.22 11.21 -27.11
C GLN A 167 5.16 10.39 -27.84
N LEU A 168 4.47 9.52 -27.11
CA LEU A 168 3.37 8.70 -27.63
C LEU A 168 2.22 8.69 -26.63
N PRO A 169 0.98 8.96 -27.04
CA PRO A 169 -0.19 8.76 -26.20
C PRO A 169 -0.28 7.29 -25.75
N GLY A 170 -0.47 7.04 -24.47
CA GLY A 170 -0.59 5.70 -23.92
C GLY A 170 -0.63 5.70 -22.42
N GLY A 171 -1.36 4.77 -21.82
CA GLY A 171 -1.36 4.54 -20.37
C GLY A 171 -0.19 3.66 -19.90
N ARG A 172 0.26 2.76 -20.77
CA ARG A 172 1.48 1.93 -20.68
C ARG A 172 2.02 1.71 -22.09
N ILE A 173 3.25 1.18 -22.19
CA ILE A 173 3.82 0.89 -23.52
C ILE A 173 2.91 -0.10 -24.28
N ALA A 174 2.59 0.23 -25.52
CA ALA A 174 1.67 -0.49 -26.40
C ALA A 174 0.20 -0.60 -25.91
N GLU A 175 -0.22 0.28 -24.99
CA GLU A 175 -1.59 0.39 -24.53
C GLU A 175 -2.10 1.83 -24.68
N PRO A 176 -3.33 2.03 -25.22
CA PRO A 176 -3.84 3.37 -25.50
C PRO A 176 -4.05 4.20 -24.23
N ALA A 177 -4.08 5.51 -24.38
CA ALA A 177 -4.51 6.43 -23.33
C ALA A 177 -6.03 6.61 -23.39
N VAL A 178 -6.65 6.82 -22.23
CA VAL A 178 -8.05 7.23 -22.12
C VAL A 178 -8.13 8.75 -22.31
N LYS A 179 -8.92 9.18 -23.26
CA LYS A 179 -9.21 10.59 -23.53
C LYS A 179 -10.61 10.93 -23.01
N ASP A 180 -10.96 12.19 -22.99
CA ASP A 180 -12.30 12.72 -22.73
C ASP A 180 -12.82 12.50 -21.29
N LEU A 181 -12.48 11.41 -20.60
CA LEU A 181 -13.01 11.14 -19.26
C LEU A 181 -12.55 12.19 -18.24
N THR A 182 -11.30 12.64 -18.29
CA THR A 182 -10.82 13.74 -17.41
C THR A 182 -11.63 15.01 -17.67
N GLU A 183 -11.82 15.39 -18.92
CA GLU A 183 -12.59 16.59 -19.29
C GLU A 183 -14.05 16.46 -18.85
N SER A 184 -14.62 15.26 -19.03
CA SER A 184 -15.97 14.96 -18.56
C SER A 184 -16.14 15.16 -17.05
N ILE A 185 -15.14 14.80 -16.25
CA ILE A 185 -15.16 14.96 -14.79
C ILE A 185 -14.91 16.43 -14.40
N THR A 186 -13.92 17.08 -15.04
CA THR A 186 -13.50 18.44 -14.67
C THR A 186 -14.54 19.51 -15.04
N ARG A 187 -15.36 19.29 -16.05
CA ARG A 187 -16.48 20.20 -16.41
C ARG A 187 -17.48 20.40 -15.27
N HIS A 188 -17.52 19.48 -14.30
CA HIS A 188 -18.36 19.57 -13.11
C HIS A 188 -17.65 20.22 -11.90
N GLY A 189 -16.47 20.82 -12.10
CA GLY A 189 -15.75 21.59 -11.10
C GLY A 189 -14.69 20.82 -10.32
N ILE A 190 -14.45 19.55 -10.63
CA ILE A 190 -13.35 18.78 -10.04
C ILE A 190 -12.02 19.24 -10.66
N ARG A 191 -11.06 19.59 -9.80
CA ARG A 191 -9.72 20.01 -10.25
C ARG A 191 -8.85 18.79 -10.55
N SER A 192 -8.13 18.85 -11.67
CA SER A 192 -7.10 17.90 -12.05
C SER A 192 -5.75 18.59 -12.24
N ALA A 193 -4.70 17.82 -12.19
CA ALA A 193 -3.33 18.24 -12.53
C ALA A 193 -2.57 17.03 -13.10
N ARG A 194 -1.29 17.20 -13.44
CA ARG A 194 -0.49 16.13 -14.02
C ARG A 194 0.60 15.66 -13.05
N MET A 195 0.79 14.35 -13.02
CA MET A 195 1.91 13.69 -12.34
C MET A 195 2.71 12.84 -13.31
N LYS A 196 3.92 12.50 -12.89
CA LYS A 196 4.85 11.66 -13.66
C LYS A 196 5.29 10.46 -12.83
N THR A 197 5.38 9.32 -13.48
CA THR A 197 6.10 8.14 -12.97
C THR A 197 6.95 7.54 -14.08
N GLY A 198 7.62 6.41 -13.82
CA GLY A 198 8.44 5.74 -14.83
C GLY A 198 8.68 4.28 -14.48
N THR A 199 9.23 3.55 -15.44
CA THR A 199 9.57 2.14 -15.30
C THR A 199 10.95 1.89 -15.93
N PRO A 200 11.72 0.91 -15.42
CA PRO A 200 12.99 0.52 -16.03
C PRO A 200 12.81 -0.44 -17.21
N VAL A 201 13.92 -0.73 -17.85
CA VAL A 201 14.03 -1.73 -18.90
C VAL A 201 13.62 -3.14 -18.41
N ARG A 202 13.23 -3.99 -19.35
CA ARG A 202 13.08 -5.45 -19.15
C ARG A 202 14.20 -6.16 -19.92
N ILE A 203 14.91 -7.04 -19.25
CA ILE A 203 16.12 -7.70 -19.77
C ILE A 203 15.83 -9.19 -19.97
N ASP A 204 16.40 -9.76 -21.04
CA ASP A 204 16.39 -11.19 -21.29
C ASP A 204 17.43 -11.88 -20.38
N MET A 205 16.95 -12.72 -19.45
CA MET A 205 17.75 -13.48 -18.49
C MET A 205 18.90 -14.25 -19.16
N ARG A 206 18.70 -14.76 -20.39
CA ARG A 206 19.68 -15.54 -21.14
C ARG A 206 20.89 -14.73 -21.59
N SER A 207 20.83 -13.41 -21.48
CA SER A 207 21.90 -12.46 -21.84
C SER A 207 22.57 -11.84 -20.61
N VAL A 208 22.33 -12.38 -19.43
CA VAL A 208 22.85 -11.88 -18.15
C VAL A 208 24.01 -12.77 -17.70
N HIS A 209 25.08 -12.15 -17.23
CA HIS A 209 26.24 -12.81 -16.63
C HIS A 209 26.09 -12.82 -15.11
N PHE A 210 25.41 -13.84 -14.58
CA PHE A 210 25.09 -13.95 -13.15
C PHE A 210 26.31 -14.14 -12.26
N GLU A 211 27.42 -14.63 -12.82
CA GLU A 211 28.71 -14.74 -12.13
C GLU A 211 29.26 -13.39 -11.66
N ASP A 212 28.83 -12.29 -12.28
CA ASP A 212 29.24 -10.93 -11.94
C ASP A 212 28.21 -10.22 -11.01
N MET A 213 27.30 -10.97 -10.38
CA MET A 213 26.24 -10.44 -9.52
C MET A 213 26.23 -11.10 -8.14
N GLU A 214 25.74 -10.37 -7.17
CA GLU A 214 25.49 -10.90 -5.82
C GLU A 214 24.08 -11.50 -5.77
N ILE A 215 23.96 -12.76 -5.37
CA ILE A 215 22.68 -13.44 -5.21
C ILE A 215 21.96 -12.93 -3.94
N GLN A 216 20.67 -12.72 -4.05
CA GLN A 216 19.77 -12.40 -2.94
C GLN A 216 18.69 -13.48 -2.80
N GLU A 217 18.93 -14.38 -1.86
CA GLU A 217 17.98 -15.44 -1.53
C GLU A 217 16.73 -14.88 -0.82
N GLY A 218 15.62 -15.60 -0.95
CA GLY A 218 14.44 -15.39 -0.10
C GLY A 218 14.67 -15.95 1.31
N GLU A 219 13.73 -15.69 2.20
CA GLU A 219 13.72 -16.29 3.55
C GLU A 219 13.08 -17.67 3.50
N ASN A 220 13.65 -18.64 4.23
CA ASN A 220 13.12 -20.01 4.30
C ASN A 220 11.75 -20.08 4.96
N ASP A 221 11.43 -19.07 5.73
CA ASP A 221 10.22 -18.92 6.51
C ASP A 221 9.21 -18.06 5.71
N PHE A 222 8.21 -18.72 5.11
CA PHE A 222 7.19 -18.06 4.33
C PHE A 222 6.01 -17.63 5.20
N HIS A 223 6.10 -16.42 5.77
CA HIS A 223 4.96 -15.76 6.38
C HIS A 223 4.02 -15.24 5.30
N GLN A 224 2.92 -15.93 5.07
CA GLN A 224 1.91 -15.53 4.08
C GLN A 224 1.27 -14.19 4.45
N PHE A 225 0.84 -13.43 3.43
CA PHE A 225 0.13 -12.17 3.65
C PHE A 225 -1.30 -12.39 4.17
N SER A 226 -2.02 -13.35 3.59
CA SER A 226 -3.41 -13.59 3.98
C SER A 226 -3.48 -14.38 5.29
N PHE A 227 -4.36 -13.95 6.18
CA PHE A 227 -4.73 -14.72 7.38
C PHE A 227 -5.48 -16.01 7.03
N MET A 228 -6.10 -16.07 5.84
CA MET A 228 -6.97 -17.18 5.40
C MET A 228 -6.29 -18.17 4.46
N ALA A 229 -5.20 -17.79 3.80
CA ALA A 229 -4.56 -18.67 2.83
C ALA A 229 -4.00 -19.93 3.51
N PRO A 230 -4.19 -21.11 2.92
CA PRO A 230 -3.61 -22.34 3.46
C PRO A 230 -2.09 -22.24 3.50
N HIS A 231 -1.47 -22.84 4.53
CA HIS A 231 -0.02 -22.84 4.62
C HIS A 231 0.60 -23.50 3.38
N ARG A 232 1.53 -22.80 2.76
CA ARG A 232 2.18 -23.22 1.52
C ARG A 232 3.69 -23.19 1.67
N GLN A 233 4.34 -24.24 1.22
CA GLN A 233 5.78 -24.23 1.04
C GLN A 233 6.12 -23.51 -0.26
N LEU A 234 6.92 -22.46 -0.20
CA LEU A 234 7.32 -21.65 -1.34
C LEU A 234 8.68 -22.12 -1.87
N ARG A 235 8.74 -22.42 -3.18
CA ARG A 235 10.01 -22.53 -3.88
C ARG A 235 10.53 -21.12 -4.15
N GLN A 236 11.53 -20.69 -3.39
CA GLN A 236 12.12 -19.36 -3.51
C GLN A 236 12.96 -19.23 -4.78
N LEU A 237 12.68 -18.22 -5.60
CA LEU A 237 13.56 -17.79 -6.70
C LEU A 237 14.41 -16.62 -6.20
N PRO A 238 15.73 -16.60 -6.46
CA PRO A 238 16.56 -15.49 -6.03
C PRO A 238 16.34 -14.23 -6.87
N CYS A 239 16.70 -13.09 -6.30
CA CYS A 239 17.02 -11.87 -7.01
C CYS A 239 18.53 -11.67 -7.03
N TRP A 240 19.02 -10.74 -7.84
CA TRP A 240 20.46 -10.46 -7.94
C TRP A 240 20.72 -8.98 -7.81
N THR A 241 21.85 -8.63 -7.19
CA THR A 241 22.31 -7.26 -7.07
C THR A 241 23.53 -7.02 -7.96
N CYS A 242 23.51 -5.90 -8.66
CA CYS A 242 24.67 -5.33 -9.33
C CYS A 242 24.71 -3.81 -9.11
N TYR A 243 25.72 -3.15 -9.64
CA TYR A 243 25.93 -1.73 -9.40
C TYR A 243 26.23 -1.00 -10.70
N THR A 244 25.79 0.26 -10.79
CA THR A 244 26.31 1.17 -11.80
C THR A 244 27.77 1.50 -11.49
N ASN A 245 28.49 2.04 -12.47
CA ASN A 245 29.88 2.48 -12.34
C ASN A 245 30.07 3.81 -13.08
N LYS A 246 31.31 4.32 -13.07
CA LYS A 246 31.63 5.60 -13.71
C LYS A 246 31.32 5.61 -15.21
N GLU A 247 31.60 4.53 -15.96
CA GLU A 247 31.33 4.46 -17.40
C GLU A 247 29.81 4.51 -17.70
N VAL A 248 28.99 3.85 -16.86
CA VAL A 248 27.52 3.94 -16.91
C VAL A 248 27.08 5.39 -16.71
N HIS A 249 27.64 6.04 -15.68
CA HIS A 249 27.27 7.42 -15.35
C HIS A 249 27.68 8.40 -16.45
N ASP A 250 28.87 8.26 -17.02
CA ASP A 250 29.36 9.11 -18.11
C ASP A 250 28.51 8.93 -19.37
N THR A 251 28.12 7.68 -19.68
CA THR A 251 27.22 7.37 -20.81
C THR A 251 25.84 8.02 -20.60
N LEU A 252 25.25 7.90 -19.41
CA LEU A 252 23.96 8.51 -19.12
C LEU A 252 24.04 10.05 -19.14
N ARG A 253 25.12 10.64 -18.60
CA ARG A 253 25.33 12.10 -18.63
C ARG A 253 25.40 12.65 -20.05
N SER A 254 25.99 11.91 -20.99
CA SER A 254 26.05 12.34 -22.41
C SER A 254 24.68 12.46 -23.07
N GLY A 255 23.67 11.73 -22.57
CA GLY A 255 22.28 11.78 -23.06
C GLY A 255 21.34 12.73 -22.32
N LEU A 256 21.80 13.44 -21.27
CA LEU A 256 20.93 14.27 -20.43
C LEU A 256 20.19 15.38 -21.21
N ALA A 257 20.80 15.95 -22.23
CA ALA A 257 20.18 16.96 -23.09
C ALA A 257 18.96 16.44 -23.87
N ASP A 258 18.88 15.13 -24.07
CA ASP A 258 17.76 14.46 -24.74
C ASP A 258 16.79 13.77 -23.76
N SER A 259 17.06 13.85 -22.45
CA SER A 259 16.13 13.36 -21.43
C SER A 259 14.92 14.28 -21.32
N PRO A 260 13.69 13.76 -21.39
CA PRO A 260 12.47 14.56 -21.26
C PRO A 260 12.35 15.24 -19.88
N LEU A 261 13.06 14.75 -18.86
CA LEU A 261 13.12 15.38 -17.54
C LEU A 261 13.96 16.66 -17.49
N TYR A 262 14.93 16.81 -18.42
CA TYR A 262 15.89 17.92 -18.42
C TYR A 262 15.82 18.79 -19.67
N ASN A 263 15.11 18.37 -20.72
CA ASN A 263 14.90 19.16 -21.93
C ASN A 263 13.63 20.02 -21.92
N GLY A 264 12.89 20.05 -20.80
CA GLY A 264 11.67 20.83 -20.62
C GLY A 264 10.37 20.18 -21.13
N GLN A 265 10.42 18.96 -21.65
CA GLN A 265 9.22 18.25 -22.11
C GLN A 265 8.31 17.83 -20.94
N ILE A 266 8.90 17.29 -19.85
CA ILE A 266 8.18 16.93 -18.63
C ILE A 266 8.29 18.09 -17.63
N GLN A 267 7.16 18.68 -17.28
CA GLN A 267 7.07 19.74 -16.28
C GLN A 267 6.40 19.25 -14.98
N SER A 268 5.77 18.10 -15.03
CA SER A 268 5.11 17.47 -13.89
C SER A 268 6.13 16.87 -12.89
N ILE A 269 5.75 16.83 -11.62
CA ILE A 269 6.60 16.33 -10.54
C ILE A 269 6.56 14.79 -10.51
N GLY A 270 7.74 14.18 -10.44
CA GLY A 270 7.93 12.73 -10.30
C GLY A 270 8.11 12.29 -8.85
N PRO A 271 8.04 10.96 -8.57
CA PRO A 271 8.15 10.42 -7.23
C PRO A 271 9.55 10.61 -6.65
N ARG A 272 9.64 11.20 -5.48
CA ARG A 272 10.89 11.47 -4.74
C ARG A 272 11.65 10.20 -4.36
N TYR A 273 10.93 9.13 -4.01
CA TYR A 273 11.51 7.90 -3.45
C TYR A 273 11.75 6.78 -4.47
N CYS A 274 11.43 7.02 -5.73
CA CYS A 274 11.79 6.15 -6.84
C CYS A 274 12.25 7.02 -8.02
N PRO A 275 13.34 7.79 -7.85
CA PRO A 275 13.83 8.65 -8.92
C PRO A 275 14.38 7.80 -10.06
N SER A 276 14.29 8.32 -11.27
CA SER A 276 14.96 7.72 -12.42
C SER A 276 16.48 7.73 -12.22
N ILE A 277 17.19 6.91 -12.97
CA ILE A 277 18.66 6.84 -12.85
C ILE A 277 19.31 8.18 -13.21
N GLU A 278 18.81 8.87 -14.23
CA GLU A 278 19.27 10.22 -14.57
C GLU A 278 19.04 11.23 -13.44
N THR A 279 17.94 11.15 -12.73
CA THR A 279 17.68 12.01 -11.55
C THR A 279 18.65 11.70 -10.42
N LYS A 280 19.00 10.41 -10.18
CA LYS A 280 20.01 10.03 -9.19
C LYS A 280 21.36 10.65 -9.51
N LEU A 281 21.76 10.65 -10.79
CA LEU A 281 23.05 11.21 -11.23
C LEU A 281 23.13 12.73 -11.06
N VAL A 282 22.03 13.43 -11.25
CA VAL A 282 21.99 14.89 -11.06
C VAL A 282 21.92 15.27 -9.57
N THR A 283 21.12 14.52 -8.79
CA THR A 283 20.93 14.80 -7.36
C THR A 283 22.13 14.37 -6.50
N PHE A 284 22.83 13.31 -6.90
CA PHE A 284 23.97 12.74 -6.18
C PHE A 284 25.19 12.59 -7.11
N PRO A 285 25.75 13.70 -7.62
CA PRO A 285 26.80 13.67 -8.66
C PRO A 285 28.09 13.00 -8.21
N ASP A 286 28.40 13.04 -6.91
CA ASP A 286 29.63 12.49 -6.33
C ASP A 286 29.52 11.00 -5.99
N LYS A 287 28.36 10.39 -6.19
CA LYS A 287 28.17 8.98 -5.88
C LYS A 287 28.75 8.12 -7.02
N GLU A 288 29.73 7.30 -6.70
CA GLU A 288 30.44 6.49 -7.70
C GLU A 288 29.61 5.35 -8.27
N GLN A 289 28.64 4.84 -7.49
CA GLN A 289 27.78 3.72 -7.88
C GLN A 289 26.38 3.80 -7.25
N HIS A 290 25.40 3.20 -7.92
CA HIS A 290 24.04 3.00 -7.43
C HIS A 290 23.68 1.52 -7.48
N PRO A 291 23.07 0.95 -6.43
CA PRO A 291 22.62 -0.43 -6.43
C PRO A 291 21.46 -0.62 -7.40
N LEU A 292 21.48 -1.74 -8.09
CA LEU A 292 20.44 -2.23 -8.99
C LEU A 292 20.07 -3.65 -8.59
N PHE A 293 18.78 -3.96 -8.69
CA PHE A 293 18.27 -5.29 -8.36
C PHE A 293 17.62 -5.90 -9.59
N LEU A 294 18.13 -7.04 -10.02
CA LEU A 294 17.55 -7.82 -11.12
C LEU A 294 16.57 -8.83 -10.53
N GLU A 295 15.29 -8.64 -10.86
CA GLU A 295 14.18 -9.37 -10.28
C GLU A 295 13.46 -10.19 -11.36
N PRO A 296 13.22 -11.52 -11.17
CA PRO A 296 12.47 -12.32 -12.15
C PRO A 296 11.00 -11.86 -12.22
N GLU A 297 10.45 -11.75 -13.43
CA GLU A 297 9.04 -11.42 -13.63
C GLU A 297 8.11 -12.65 -13.55
N GLY A 298 8.65 -13.86 -13.41
CA GLY A 298 7.89 -15.09 -13.25
C GLY A 298 8.75 -16.34 -13.26
N GLU A 299 8.12 -17.48 -12.99
CA GLU A 299 8.79 -18.78 -12.91
C GLU A 299 9.19 -19.36 -14.28
N THR A 300 8.44 -19.02 -15.32
CA THR A 300 8.56 -19.64 -16.66
C THR A 300 8.94 -18.63 -17.75
N THR A 301 9.17 -17.38 -17.40
CA THR A 301 9.60 -16.33 -18.34
C THR A 301 11.09 -16.03 -18.18
N ASN A 302 11.74 -15.65 -19.28
CA ASN A 302 13.10 -15.12 -19.26
C ASN A 302 13.14 -13.59 -19.02
N GLU A 303 11.98 -12.96 -18.77
CA GLU A 303 11.89 -11.52 -18.56
C GLU A 303 12.31 -11.17 -17.14
N MET A 304 13.27 -10.23 -17.03
CA MET A 304 13.79 -9.72 -15.78
C MET A 304 13.56 -8.22 -15.67
N TYR A 305 13.13 -7.78 -14.49
CA TYR A 305 12.94 -6.37 -14.14
C TYR A 305 14.21 -5.81 -13.50
N LEU A 306 14.76 -4.72 -14.03
CA LEU A 306 15.95 -4.08 -13.47
C LEU A 306 15.57 -2.93 -12.54
N ASN A 307 15.25 -3.25 -11.30
CA ASN A 307 14.89 -2.27 -10.28
C ASN A 307 16.07 -1.32 -9.99
N GLY A 308 15.76 -0.03 -9.91
CA GLY A 308 16.76 1.01 -9.68
C GLY A 308 17.29 1.70 -10.96
N PHE A 309 17.01 1.15 -12.15
CA PHE A 309 17.41 1.70 -13.45
C PHE A 309 16.18 2.23 -14.24
N SER A 310 15.19 2.83 -13.56
CA SER A 310 14.13 3.54 -14.25
C SER A 310 14.72 4.69 -15.06
N SER A 311 14.37 4.80 -16.33
CA SER A 311 14.94 5.81 -17.22
C SER A 311 13.95 6.21 -18.30
N SER A 312 14.02 7.48 -18.72
CA SER A 312 13.32 8.00 -19.89
C SER A 312 14.29 8.50 -20.98
N MET A 313 15.58 8.20 -20.84
CA MET A 313 16.61 8.49 -21.83
C MET A 313 16.29 7.91 -23.21
N PRO A 314 16.87 8.42 -24.31
CA PRO A 314 16.86 7.74 -25.60
C PRO A 314 17.25 6.26 -25.47
N MET A 315 16.61 5.39 -26.25
CA MET A 315 16.79 3.94 -26.13
C MET A 315 18.25 3.51 -26.35
N GLU A 316 18.93 4.14 -27.30
CA GLU A 316 20.36 3.91 -27.59
C GLU A 316 21.23 4.25 -26.38
N VAL A 317 20.92 5.31 -25.63
CA VAL A 317 21.64 5.69 -24.41
C VAL A 317 21.38 4.68 -23.30
N GLN A 318 20.12 4.24 -23.12
CA GLN A 318 19.78 3.22 -22.14
C GLN A 318 20.56 1.92 -22.40
N ILE A 319 20.58 1.43 -23.63
CA ILE A 319 21.25 0.17 -24.01
C ILE A 319 22.77 0.33 -23.86
N ALA A 320 23.35 1.46 -24.32
CA ALA A 320 24.77 1.71 -24.20
C ALA A 320 25.22 1.75 -22.72
N ALA A 321 24.44 2.41 -21.86
CA ALA A 321 24.73 2.48 -20.43
C ALA A 321 24.61 1.12 -19.74
N LEU A 322 23.58 0.32 -20.05
CA LEU A 322 23.41 -1.03 -19.51
C LEU A 322 24.61 -1.92 -19.83
N ARG A 323 25.12 -1.86 -21.06
CA ARG A 323 26.27 -2.68 -21.51
C ARG A 323 27.60 -2.28 -20.87
N LYS A 324 27.65 -1.18 -20.12
CA LYS A 324 28.79 -0.81 -19.27
C LYS A 324 28.76 -1.45 -17.87
N ILE A 325 27.66 -2.12 -17.51
CA ILE A 325 27.58 -2.93 -16.29
C ILE A 325 28.15 -4.31 -16.62
N PRO A 326 29.16 -4.81 -15.90
CA PRO A 326 29.82 -6.10 -16.22
C PRO A 326 28.82 -7.26 -16.42
N ALA A 327 27.89 -7.43 -15.50
CA ALA A 327 26.85 -8.46 -15.58
C ALA A 327 25.89 -8.30 -16.78
N LEU A 328 25.78 -7.12 -17.37
CA LEU A 328 24.84 -6.77 -18.43
C LEU A 328 25.54 -6.40 -19.76
N ARG A 329 26.83 -6.73 -19.93
CA ARG A 329 27.63 -6.39 -21.12
C ARG A 329 27.04 -6.89 -22.44
N ASP A 330 26.30 -8.01 -22.41
CA ASP A 330 25.63 -8.59 -23.56
C ASP A 330 24.11 -8.46 -23.50
N ALA A 331 23.59 -7.57 -22.63
CA ALA A 331 22.18 -7.47 -22.34
C ALA A 331 21.32 -7.27 -23.61
N LYS A 332 20.30 -8.12 -23.74
CA LYS A 332 19.19 -8.00 -24.68
C LYS A 332 17.99 -7.44 -23.96
N VAL A 333 17.36 -6.45 -24.53
CA VAL A 333 16.25 -5.72 -23.92
C VAL A 333 14.94 -6.09 -24.61
N TYR A 334 13.98 -6.59 -23.85
CA TYR A 334 12.62 -6.84 -24.33
C TYR A 334 11.82 -5.54 -24.48
N ARG A 335 11.97 -4.62 -23.52
CA ARG A 335 11.27 -3.34 -23.49
C ARG A 335 12.17 -2.25 -22.88
N PRO A 336 12.18 -1.04 -23.48
CA PRO A 336 12.91 0.08 -22.90
C PRO A 336 12.26 0.58 -21.61
N GLY A 337 13.02 1.30 -20.81
CA GLY A 337 12.48 2.18 -19.78
C GLY A 337 11.78 3.39 -20.42
N TYR A 338 10.79 3.92 -19.73
CA TYR A 338 10.08 5.14 -20.15
C TYR A 338 9.55 5.92 -18.95
N ALA A 339 9.31 7.21 -19.14
CA ALA A 339 8.49 8.00 -18.25
C ALA A 339 7.06 8.08 -18.79
N ILE A 340 6.10 8.22 -17.90
CA ILE A 340 4.71 8.47 -18.23
C ILE A 340 4.18 9.65 -17.43
N GLU A 341 3.56 10.62 -18.10
CA GLU A 341 2.72 11.65 -17.51
C GLU A 341 1.25 11.28 -17.66
N TYR A 342 0.47 11.57 -16.64
CA TYR A 342 -0.95 11.25 -16.59
C TYR A 342 -1.71 12.25 -15.72
N ASP A 343 -3.02 12.34 -15.90
CA ASP A 343 -3.87 13.19 -15.08
C ASP A 343 -4.18 12.53 -13.74
N PHE A 344 -4.18 13.33 -12.68
CA PHE A 344 -4.70 12.98 -11.37
C PHE A 344 -5.64 14.07 -10.87
N PHE A 345 -6.48 13.75 -9.91
CA PHE A 345 -7.40 14.68 -9.27
C PHE A 345 -6.89 15.02 -7.87
N ASP A 346 -6.98 16.31 -7.51
CA ASP A 346 -6.58 16.79 -6.19
C ASP A 346 -7.38 16.06 -5.09
N PRO A 347 -6.77 15.20 -4.25
CA PRO A 347 -7.49 14.40 -3.28
C PRO A 347 -8.12 15.20 -2.13
N THR A 348 -7.76 16.48 -1.95
CA THR A 348 -8.42 17.37 -0.98
C THR A 348 -9.89 17.64 -1.30
N GLN A 349 -10.31 17.32 -2.52
CA GLN A 349 -11.70 17.38 -2.98
C GLN A 349 -12.54 16.18 -2.56
N LEU A 350 -11.91 15.18 -1.93
CA LEU A 350 -12.57 14.00 -1.39
C LEU A 350 -12.74 14.13 0.13
N ASP A 351 -13.74 13.47 0.66
CA ASP A 351 -13.82 13.21 2.09
C ASP A 351 -13.09 11.90 2.47
N HIS A 352 -13.11 11.52 3.74
CA HIS A 352 -12.42 10.33 4.24
C HIS A 352 -13.03 9.01 3.75
N SER A 353 -14.22 9.03 3.16
CA SER A 353 -14.83 7.88 2.47
C SER A 353 -14.31 7.69 1.04
N LEU A 354 -13.50 8.64 0.55
CA LEU A 354 -13.06 8.82 -0.84
C LEU A 354 -14.20 9.24 -1.79
N GLU A 355 -15.34 9.67 -1.26
CA GLU A 355 -16.41 10.30 -2.05
C GLU A 355 -16.04 11.76 -2.37
N SER A 356 -16.38 12.21 -3.56
CA SER A 356 -16.22 13.59 -3.97
C SER A 356 -17.14 14.54 -3.16
N LYS A 357 -16.56 15.64 -2.66
CA LYS A 357 -17.33 16.72 -2.04
C LYS A 357 -18.17 17.52 -3.04
N ILE A 358 -17.89 17.38 -4.35
CA ILE A 358 -18.47 18.17 -5.44
C ILE A 358 -19.56 17.38 -6.16
N ILE A 359 -19.29 16.11 -6.52
CA ILE A 359 -20.25 15.23 -7.21
C ILE A 359 -20.56 14.07 -6.27
N LYS A 360 -21.77 14.02 -5.77
CA LYS A 360 -22.20 12.93 -4.88
C LYS A 360 -22.25 11.59 -5.64
N GLY A 361 -21.90 10.50 -4.97
CA GLY A 361 -21.83 9.18 -5.58
C GLY A 361 -20.63 8.94 -6.50
N LEU A 362 -19.73 9.92 -6.65
CA LEU A 362 -18.45 9.76 -7.33
C LEU A 362 -17.34 9.50 -6.32
N PHE A 363 -16.65 8.37 -6.46
CA PHE A 363 -15.49 7.99 -5.67
C PHE A 363 -14.24 7.94 -6.54
N LEU A 364 -13.11 8.34 -5.99
CA LEU A 364 -11.81 8.28 -6.67
C LEU A 364 -10.84 7.45 -5.83
N ALA A 365 -10.13 6.50 -6.43
CA ALA A 365 -9.21 5.63 -5.69
C ALA A 365 -7.97 5.26 -6.50
N GLY A 366 -6.86 5.11 -5.81
CA GLY A 366 -5.59 4.70 -6.38
C GLY A 366 -4.78 5.86 -6.96
N GLN A 367 -4.10 5.60 -8.07
CA GLN A 367 -3.13 6.54 -8.65
C GLN A 367 -3.77 7.86 -9.12
N VAL A 368 -5.04 7.84 -9.46
CA VAL A 368 -5.81 9.05 -9.82
C VAL A 368 -5.94 10.06 -8.68
N ASN A 369 -5.63 9.65 -7.42
CA ASN A 369 -5.53 10.53 -6.25
C ASN A 369 -4.09 11.00 -5.97
N GLY A 370 -3.17 10.82 -6.92
CA GLY A 370 -1.78 11.24 -6.78
C GLY A 370 -0.92 10.30 -5.92
N THR A 371 -1.29 9.04 -5.76
CA THR A 371 -0.47 8.03 -5.08
C THR A 371 0.35 7.20 -6.06
N THR A 372 1.43 6.55 -5.58
CA THR A 372 2.16 5.54 -6.32
C THR A 372 2.37 4.29 -5.48
N GLY A 373 1.92 3.14 -6.01
CA GLY A 373 2.09 1.82 -5.42
C GLY A 373 0.81 1.00 -5.51
N TYR A 374 0.98 -0.30 -5.68
CA TYR A 374 -0.13 -1.25 -5.82
C TYR A 374 -0.94 -1.35 -4.53
N GLU A 375 -0.24 -1.31 -3.40
CA GLU A 375 -0.80 -1.46 -2.06
C GLU A 375 -1.62 -0.23 -1.67
N GLU A 376 -1.09 0.97 -1.95
CA GLU A 376 -1.82 2.24 -1.75
C GLU A 376 -3.07 2.28 -2.62
N ALA A 377 -2.96 1.77 -3.86
CA ALA A 377 -4.10 1.69 -4.76
C ALA A 377 -5.14 0.68 -4.26
N GLY A 378 -4.71 -0.52 -3.84
CA GLY A 378 -5.59 -1.55 -3.27
C GLY A 378 -6.31 -1.07 -2.02
N GLY A 379 -5.59 -0.46 -1.06
CA GLY A 379 -6.19 0.09 0.16
C GLY A 379 -7.27 1.14 -0.11
N GLN A 380 -6.98 2.09 -1.01
CA GLN A 380 -7.98 3.08 -1.43
C GLN A 380 -9.15 2.43 -2.15
N GLY A 381 -8.88 1.46 -3.04
CA GLY A 381 -9.91 0.72 -3.77
C GLY A 381 -10.87 0.01 -2.82
N THR A 382 -10.33 -0.69 -1.81
CA THR A 382 -11.14 -1.36 -0.77
C THR A 382 -12.07 -0.37 -0.07
N ILE A 383 -11.56 0.76 0.40
CA ILE A 383 -12.39 1.77 1.11
C ILE A 383 -13.41 2.42 0.18
N ALA A 384 -13.03 2.78 -1.04
CA ALA A 384 -13.95 3.35 -2.02
C ALA A 384 -15.07 2.36 -2.40
N GLY A 385 -14.74 1.09 -2.60
CA GLY A 385 -15.72 0.04 -2.89
C GLY A 385 -16.71 -0.20 -1.76
N ILE A 386 -16.21 -0.27 -0.51
CA ILE A 386 -17.05 -0.36 0.69
C ILE A 386 -18.04 0.81 0.73
N ASN A 387 -17.54 2.03 0.62
CA ASN A 387 -18.36 3.23 0.76
C ASN A 387 -19.32 3.44 -0.41
N ALA A 388 -18.91 3.05 -1.63
CA ALA A 388 -19.81 3.05 -2.78
C ALA A 388 -21.01 2.11 -2.57
N ALA A 389 -20.77 0.91 -2.01
CA ALA A 389 -21.86 -0.03 -1.66
C ALA A 389 -22.75 0.49 -0.52
N ILE A 390 -22.15 1.03 0.56
CA ILE A 390 -22.88 1.63 1.69
C ILE A 390 -23.79 2.76 1.22
N ARG A 391 -23.28 3.65 0.35
CA ARG A 391 -24.09 4.74 -0.20
C ARG A 391 -25.34 4.23 -0.93
N CYS A 392 -25.24 3.14 -1.67
CA CYS A 392 -26.37 2.59 -2.42
C CYS A 392 -27.56 2.19 -1.55
N VAL A 393 -27.33 1.91 -0.27
CA VAL A 393 -28.35 1.55 0.73
C VAL A 393 -28.61 2.67 1.75
N GLY A 394 -27.98 3.84 1.59
CA GLY A 394 -28.17 4.99 2.47
C GLY A 394 -27.55 4.81 3.87
N GLY A 395 -26.50 4.00 4.01
CA GLY A 395 -25.80 3.78 5.26
C GLY A 395 -24.78 4.86 5.59
N GLU A 396 -24.26 4.84 6.83
CA GLU A 396 -23.21 5.75 7.28
C GLU A 396 -21.84 5.36 6.69
N PRO A 397 -21.02 6.32 6.26
CA PRO A 397 -19.73 6.03 5.67
C PRO A 397 -18.78 5.27 6.60
N PHE A 398 -18.08 4.28 6.06
CA PHE A 398 -17.03 3.56 6.76
C PHE A 398 -15.71 4.32 6.64
N ILE A 399 -15.18 4.76 7.77
CA ILE A 399 -13.94 5.54 7.86
C ILE A 399 -12.98 4.83 8.80
N LEU A 400 -11.72 4.68 8.36
CA LEU A 400 -10.63 4.21 9.20
C LEU A 400 -9.80 5.38 9.70
N HIS A 401 -9.53 5.40 10.99
CA HIS A 401 -8.70 6.42 11.64
C HIS A 401 -7.21 6.06 11.58
N ARG A 402 -6.37 7.06 11.84
CA ARG A 402 -4.90 6.96 11.77
C ARG A 402 -4.28 5.98 12.78
N ASP A 403 -4.94 5.71 13.88
CA ASP A 403 -4.56 4.76 14.93
C ASP A 403 -5.16 3.36 14.72
N GLU A 404 -6.02 3.20 13.72
CA GLU A 404 -6.67 1.93 13.39
C GLU A 404 -6.00 1.21 12.21
N ALA A 405 -5.50 1.96 11.22
CA ALA A 405 -4.92 1.38 10.01
C ALA A 405 -3.93 2.31 9.31
N TYR A 406 -2.92 1.74 8.63
CA TYR A 406 -2.12 2.46 7.63
C TYR A 406 -2.97 2.98 6.48
N ILE A 407 -4.04 2.27 6.11
CA ILE A 407 -5.04 2.75 5.15
C ILE A 407 -5.69 4.04 5.66
N GLY A 408 -6.00 4.13 6.96
CA GLY A 408 -6.51 5.37 7.58
C GLY A 408 -5.49 6.50 7.52
N VAL A 409 -4.22 6.23 7.82
CA VAL A 409 -3.13 7.21 7.68
C VAL A 409 -3.00 7.71 6.24
N LEU A 410 -3.03 6.78 5.25
CA LEU A 410 -2.97 7.09 3.83
C LEU A 410 -4.08 8.03 3.39
N ILE A 411 -5.33 7.68 3.70
CA ILE A 411 -6.49 8.47 3.26
C ILE A 411 -6.51 9.82 3.96
N ASP A 412 -6.26 9.87 5.27
CA ASP A 412 -6.21 11.15 6.00
C ASP A 412 -5.12 12.08 5.45
N ASP A 413 -3.91 11.57 5.16
CA ASP A 413 -2.86 12.38 4.54
C ASP A 413 -3.30 12.95 3.17
N LEU A 414 -3.97 12.13 2.33
CA LEU A 414 -4.43 12.55 1.01
C LEU A 414 -5.49 13.65 1.09
N VAL A 415 -6.55 13.43 1.85
CA VAL A 415 -7.73 14.33 1.85
C VAL A 415 -7.52 15.59 2.67
N THR A 416 -6.58 15.58 3.63
CA THR A 416 -6.30 16.74 4.49
C THR A 416 -5.10 17.57 4.05
N LYS A 417 -4.02 16.91 3.58
CA LYS A 417 -2.76 17.59 3.20
C LYS A 417 -2.64 17.78 1.69
N GLY A 418 -3.34 16.96 0.91
CA GLY A 418 -3.15 16.90 -0.54
C GLY A 418 -1.79 16.28 -0.91
N VAL A 419 -1.42 16.44 -2.16
CA VAL A 419 -0.18 15.89 -2.72
C VAL A 419 0.53 16.93 -3.59
N ASP A 420 1.78 17.24 -3.25
CA ASP A 420 2.66 18.09 -4.06
C ASP A 420 3.54 17.23 -5.00
N GLU A 421 3.76 15.97 -4.62
CA GLU A 421 4.50 14.94 -5.37
C GLU A 421 3.76 13.60 -5.24
N PRO A 422 4.01 12.60 -6.12
CA PRO A 422 3.37 11.30 -6.00
C PRO A 422 3.56 10.69 -4.59
N TYR A 423 2.43 10.57 -3.88
CA TYR A 423 2.42 10.09 -2.49
C TYR A 423 2.84 8.63 -2.41
N ARG A 424 3.64 8.30 -1.41
CA ARG A 424 4.04 6.94 -1.08
C ARG A 424 3.98 6.73 0.43
N MET A 425 3.46 5.56 0.84
CA MET A 425 3.40 5.22 2.26
C MET A 425 4.77 4.77 2.79
N PHE A 426 5.09 5.25 3.99
CA PHE A 426 6.25 4.85 4.80
C PHE A 426 5.84 4.72 6.26
N THR A 427 6.60 3.91 7.01
CA THR A 427 6.34 3.75 8.46
C THR A 427 6.48 5.06 9.24
N SER A 428 7.28 6.02 8.73
CA SER A 428 7.44 7.34 9.36
C SER A 428 6.21 8.24 9.27
N ARG A 429 5.24 7.93 8.40
CA ARG A 429 3.99 8.69 8.30
C ARG A 429 2.97 8.32 9.38
N ALA A 430 3.12 7.14 9.98
CA ALA A 430 2.24 6.66 11.05
C ALA A 430 2.83 7.04 12.41
N GLU A 431 2.05 7.74 13.23
CA GLU A 431 2.40 8.14 14.58
C GLU A 431 2.36 6.93 15.54
N TYR A 432 1.37 6.05 15.37
CA TYR A 432 1.06 4.95 16.28
C TYR A 432 1.53 3.59 15.75
N ARG A 433 2.78 3.49 15.27
CA ARG A 433 3.30 2.29 14.56
C ARG A 433 3.15 1.01 15.35
N ILE A 434 3.30 1.04 16.67
CA ILE A 434 3.15 -0.15 17.52
C ILE A 434 1.70 -0.67 17.59
N LEU A 435 0.72 0.21 17.32
CA LEU A 435 -0.69 -0.16 17.22
C LEU A 435 -1.07 -0.67 15.82
N LEU A 436 -0.25 -0.37 14.79
CA LEU A 436 -0.54 -0.65 13.39
C LEU A 436 0.34 -1.78 12.82
N ARG A 437 0.69 -2.75 13.67
CA ARG A 437 1.55 -3.86 13.25
C ARG A 437 0.86 -4.73 12.20
N GLN A 438 1.67 -5.39 11.37
CA GLN A 438 1.18 -6.30 10.34
C GLN A 438 0.57 -7.59 10.92
N ASP A 439 1.04 -8.05 12.10
CA ASP A 439 0.64 -9.28 12.76
C ASP A 439 -0.77 -9.23 13.36
N ASP A 440 -1.28 -8.02 13.67
CA ASP A 440 -2.55 -7.81 14.36
C ASP A 440 -3.61 -7.08 13.53
N ALA A 441 -3.42 -6.97 12.22
CA ALA A 441 -4.39 -6.30 11.35
C ALA A 441 -5.79 -6.93 11.43
N ASP A 442 -5.86 -8.26 11.54
CA ASP A 442 -7.10 -9.00 11.75
C ASP A 442 -7.82 -8.62 13.06
N ALA A 443 -7.07 -8.47 14.15
CA ALA A 443 -7.60 -8.08 15.45
C ALA A 443 -8.18 -6.63 15.46
N ARG A 444 -7.69 -5.76 14.56
CA ARG A 444 -8.16 -4.38 14.44
C ARG A 444 -9.35 -4.23 13.50
N LEU A 445 -9.43 -5.02 12.42
CA LEU A 445 -10.27 -4.74 11.27
C LEU A 445 -11.29 -5.83 10.93
N THR A 446 -11.04 -7.10 11.24
CA THR A 446 -11.91 -8.20 10.78
C THR A 446 -13.33 -8.13 11.37
N GLU A 447 -13.48 -7.78 12.65
CA GLU A 447 -14.80 -7.63 13.26
C GLU A 447 -15.60 -6.48 12.62
N LYS A 448 -14.92 -5.35 12.32
CA LYS A 448 -15.53 -4.22 11.61
C LYS A 448 -16.04 -4.63 10.23
N ALA A 449 -15.19 -5.34 9.49
CA ALA A 449 -15.53 -5.83 8.14
C ALA A 449 -16.65 -6.88 8.15
N TYR A 450 -16.69 -7.73 9.17
CA TYR A 450 -17.76 -8.70 9.37
C TYR A 450 -19.12 -8.00 9.63
N ASN A 451 -19.11 -6.99 10.48
CA ASN A 451 -20.32 -6.20 10.78
C ASN A 451 -20.83 -5.42 9.56
N LEU A 452 -19.95 -5.05 8.62
CA LEU A 452 -20.31 -4.46 7.32
C LEU A 452 -20.83 -5.48 6.30
N GLY A 453 -20.68 -6.80 6.57
CA GLY A 453 -21.02 -7.86 5.63
C GLY A 453 -19.96 -8.13 4.55
N LEU A 454 -18.81 -7.46 4.60
CA LEU A 454 -17.70 -7.66 3.66
C LEU A 454 -16.88 -8.92 4.01
N ALA A 455 -16.36 -9.03 5.23
CA ALA A 455 -15.74 -10.25 5.71
C ALA A 455 -16.81 -11.31 5.98
N LYS A 456 -16.60 -12.54 5.48
CA LYS A 456 -17.56 -13.63 5.64
C LYS A 456 -17.33 -14.37 6.97
N ARG A 457 -18.25 -15.29 7.29
CA ARG A 457 -18.30 -16.01 8.57
C ARG A 457 -17.02 -16.83 8.83
N ASP A 458 -16.47 -17.45 7.80
CA ASP A 458 -15.23 -18.22 7.86
C ASP A 458 -14.05 -17.38 8.32
N ARG A 459 -13.90 -16.15 7.80
CA ARG A 459 -12.85 -15.20 8.22
C ARG A 459 -13.05 -14.73 9.66
N TYR A 460 -14.28 -14.44 10.06
CA TYR A 460 -14.59 -14.05 11.43
C TYR A 460 -14.30 -15.17 12.41
N ASP A 461 -14.71 -16.42 12.11
CA ASP A 461 -14.45 -17.59 12.95
C ASP A 461 -12.95 -17.88 13.07
N TRP A 462 -12.20 -17.74 11.97
CA TRP A 462 -10.75 -17.85 11.98
C TRP A 462 -10.09 -16.83 12.92
N TRP A 463 -10.50 -15.57 12.82
CA TRP A 463 -9.99 -14.53 13.72
C TRP A 463 -10.36 -14.80 15.17
N MET A 464 -11.55 -15.26 15.47
CA MET A 464 -11.97 -15.62 16.83
C MET A 464 -11.11 -16.74 17.40
N GLN A 465 -10.84 -17.79 16.63
CA GLN A 465 -9.95 -18.89 17.01
C GLN A 465 -8.53 -18.38 17.33
N LYS A 466 -7.96 -17.54 16.45
CA LYS A 466 -6.63 -16.93 16.69
C LYS A 466 -6.62 -16.06 17.94
N LYS A 467 -7.67 -15.30 18.19
CA LYS A 467 -7.83 -14.46 19.38
C LYS A 467 -7.83 -15.31 20.65
N GLU A 468 -8.69 -16.31 20.72
CA GLU A 468 -8.79 -17.22 21.87
C GLU A 468 -7.48 -17.97 22.12
N ALA A 469 -6.84 -18.47 21.07
CA ALA A 469 -5.55 -19.14 21.12
C ALA A 469 -4.45 -18.22 21.65
N THR A 470 -4.38 -16.98 21.16
CA THR A 470 -3.42 -15.97 21.62
C THR A 470 -3.62 -15.66 23.11
N GLU A 471 -4.88 -15.45 23.54
CA GLU A 471 -5.24 -15.18 24.94
C GLU A 471 -4.90 -16.38 25.84
N SER A 472 -5.14 -17.60 25.37
CA SER A 472 -4.80 -18.84 26.11
C SER A 472 -3.30 -18.93 26.37
N ILE A 473 -2.44 -18.67 25.37
CA ILE A 473 -0.98 -18.67 25.54
C ILE A 473 -0.54 -17.57 26.51
N ILE A 474 -1.07 -16.38 26.42
CA ILE A 474 -0.75 -15.25 27.31
C ILE A 474 -1.16 -15.60 28.76
N ASN A 475 -2.36 -16.14 28.97
CA ASN A 475 -2.86 -16.54 30.28
C ASN A 475 -2.02 -17.66 30.89
N PHE A 476 -1.62 -18.65 30.10
CA PHE A 476 -0.71 -19.69 30.53
C PHE A 476 0.61 -19.10 31.04
N CYS A 477 1.24 -18.21 30.27
CA CYS A 477 2.48 -17.53 30.65
C CYS A 477 2.31 -16.65 31.91
N ALA A 478 1.15 -16.02 32.07
CA ALA A 478 0.85 -15.16 33.23
C ALA A 478 0.57 -15.91 34.52
N THR A 479 0.18 -17.19 34.45
CA THR A 479 -0.18 -18.02 35.62
C THR A 479 0.88 -19.06 35.98
N THR A 480 1.68 -19.49 35.00
CA THR A 480 2.70 -20.54 35.21
C THR A 480 3.98 -19.98 35.81
N HIS A 481 4.45 -20.60 36.89
CA HIS A 481 5.69 -20.25 37.58
C HIS A 481 6.79 -21.28 37.28
N VAL A 482 8.01 -20.78 37.08
CA VAL A 482 9.22 -21.61 36.95
C VAL A 482 10.18 -21.35 38.08
N LYS A 483 10.95 -22.37 38.47
CA LYS A 483 11.94 -22.29 39.55
C LYS A 483 13.35 -22.17 38.96
N PRO A 484 14.28 -21.50 39.66
CA PRO A 484 15.67 -21.38 39.23
C PRO A 484 16.35 -22.70 38.82
N LYS A 485 16.12 -23.76 39.60
CA LYS A 485 16.70 -25.07 39.33
C LYS A 485 16.28 -25.70 37.99
N ASP A 486 15.10 -25.34 37.50
CA ASP A 486 14.51 -25.97 36.31
C ASP A 486 14.93 -25.25 35.02
N ILE A 487 15.38 -23.97 35.11
CA ILE A 487 15.53 -23.13 33.90
C ILE A 487 16.87 -22.38 33.82
N ASN A 488 17.62 -22.21 34.93
CA ASN A 488 18.81 -21.33 34.92
C ASN A 488 19.90 -21.78 33.96
N ALA A 489 20.17 -23.07 33.83
CA ALA A 489 21.16 -23.58 32.88
C ALA A 489 20.83 -23.18 31.42
N ALA A 490 19.55 -23.19 31.07
CA ALA A 490 19.09 -22.76 29.77
C ALA A 490 19.13 -21.22 29.60
N LEU A 491 18.79 -20.48 30.67
CA LEU A 491 18.90 -19.00 30.64
C LEU A 491 20.35 -18.54 30.41
N GLU A 492 21.32 -19.18 31.04
CA GLU A 492 22.74 -18.91 30.84
C GLU A 492 23.17 -19.23 29.40
N SER A 493 22.71 -20.35 28.84
CA SER A 493 23.00 -20.72 27.44
C SER A 493 22.40 -19.76 26.44
N LEU A 494 21.26 -19.11 26.77
CA LEU A 494 20.61 -18.09 25.98
C LEU A 494 21.19 -16.68 26.23
N GLY A 495 22.24 -16.56 27.05
CA GLY A 495 22.93 -15.28 27.30
C GLY A 495 22.13 -14.31 28.17
N THR A 496 21.21 -14.79 29.00
CA THR A 496 20.43 -13.97 29.93
C THR A 496 20.72 -14.31 31.39
N THR A 497 20.42 -13.36 32.28
CA THR A 497 20.72 -13.49 33.70
C THR A 497 19.91 -14.62 34.36
N PRO A 498 20.55 -15.54 35.12
CA PRO A 498 19.86 -16.56 35.88
C PRO A 498 18.86 -15.97 36.89
N LEU A 499 17.84 -16.74 37.22
CA LEU A 499 16.87 -16.39 38.24
C LEU A 499 17.45 -16.64 39.66
N ARG A 500 17.17 -15.71 40.57
CA ARG A 500 17.43 -15.89 42.01
C ARG A 500 16.26 -16.55 42.71
N GLU A 501 15.05 -16.21 42.28
CA GLU A 501 13.78 -16.71 42.81
C GLU A 501 12.89 -17.16 41.68
N GLY A 502 11.84 -17.94 41.98
CA GLY A 502 10.85 -18.33 40.98
C GLY A 502 10.10 -17.11 40.42
N CYS A 503 9.85 -17.12 39.13
CA CYS A 503 9.07 -16.06 38.46
C CYS A 503 8.02 -16.66 37.51
N LYS A 504 7.13 -15.81 37.02
CA LYS A 504 6.16 -16.23 36.01
C LYS A 504 6.82 -16.28 34.62
N LEU A 505 6.32 -17.15 33.75
CA LEU A 505 6.83 -17.26 32.38
C LEU A 505 6.73 -15.92 31.62
N ILE A 506 5.67 -15.15 31.84
CA ILE A 506 5.47 -13.85 31.18
C ILE A 506 6.63 -12.87 31.49
N ASP A 507 7.22 -12.93 32.68
CA ASP A 507 8.37 -12.10 33.08
C ASP A 507 9.64 -12.50 32.32
N LEU A 508 9.76 -13.77 31.96
CA LEU A 508 10.85 -14.27 31.12
C LEU A 508 10.66 -13.89 29.66
N VAL A 509 9.45 -14.03 29.12
CA VAL A 509 9.13 -13.62 27.76
C VAL A 509 9.47 -12.14 27.54
N ALA A 510 9.30 -11.28 28.54
CA ALA A 510 9.64 -9.87 28.47
C ALA A 510 11.15 -9.58 28.23
N ARG A 511 12.04 -10.57 28.45
CA ARG A 511 13.48 -10.42 28.23
C ARG A 511 13.82 -10.50 26.73
N PRO A 512 14.71 -9.63 26.20
CA PRO A 512 15.02 -9.60 24.77
C PRO A 512 15.55 -10.91 24.20
N GLN A 513 16.33 -11.68 25.00
CA GLN A 513 16.96 -12.94 24.59
C GLN A 513 16.02 -14.13 24.58
N ILE A 514 14.85 -14.00 25.20
CA ILE A 514 13.88 -15.07 25.35
C ILE A 514 12.75 -14.89 24.35
N ASN A 515 12.35 -15.96 23.69
CA ASN A 515 11.15 -16.04 22.87
C ASN A 515 10.30 -17.25 23.26
N LEU A 516 9.05 -17.29 22.76
CA LEU A 516 8.16 -18.41 23.09
C LEU A 516 8.67 -19.75 22.55
N GLN A 517 9.39 -19.74 21.43
CA GLN A 517 9.93 -20.95 20.85
C GLN A 517 10.97 -21.58 21.79
N ASN A 518 11.98 -20.82 22.24
CA ASN A 518 12.99 -21.35 23.14
C ASN A 518 12.42 -21.69 24.55
N LEU A 519 11.40 -20.95 25.04
CA LEU A 519 10.69 -21.32 26.25
C LEU A 519 9.87 -22.60 26.10
N SER A 520 9.27 -22.84 24.95
CA SER A 520 8.49 -24.07 24.71
C SER A 520 9.36 -25.34 24.75
N GLU A 521 10.64 -25.25 24.39
CA GLU A 521 11.57 -26.37 24.51
C GLU A 521 11.94 -26.69 25.99
N LEU A 522 11.75 -25.72 26.89
CA LEU A 522 12.05 -25.83 28.31
C LEU A 522 10.80 -26.15 29.16
N VAL A 523 9.62 -25.84 28.63
CA VAL A 523 8.33 -26.03 29.31
C VAL A 523 7.42 -26.89 28.43
N PRO A 524 7.40 -28.20 28.61
CA PRO A 524 6.64 -29.12 27.74
C PRO A 524 5.15 -28.79 27.62
N GLU A 525 4.55 -28.30 28.70
CA GLU A 525 3.14 -27.90 28.73
C GLU A 525 2.87 -26.70 27.81
N LEU A 526 3.82 -25.74 27.74
CA LEU A 526 3.74 -24.61 26.80
C LEU A 526 3.87 -25.10 25.36
N LYS A 527 4.79 -26.03 25.09
CA LYS A 527 4.97 -26.63 23.76
C LYS A 527 3.69 -27.35 23.31
N GLN A 528 3.10 -28.15 24.22
CA GLN A 528 1.84 -28.84 23.95
C GLN A 528 0.70 -27.85 23.71
N LEU A 529 0.60 -26.79 24.50
CA LEU A 529 -0.42 -25.74 24.34
C LEU A 529 -0.29 -25.07 22.97
N ILE A 530 0.90 -24.64 22.56
CA ILE A 530 1.14 -24.02 21.25
C ILE A 530 0.79 -25.01 20.12
N ALA A 531 1.25 -26.26 20.22
CA ALA A 531 0.99 -27.28 19.20
C ALA A 531 -0.49 -27.66 19.07
N SER A 532 -1.27 -27.50 20.13
CA SER A 532 -2.71 -27.78 20.14
C SER A 532 -3.58 -26.67 19.56
N GLN A 533 -3.01 -25.49 19.31
CA GLN A 533 -3.78 -24.39 18.74
C GLN A 533 -4.19 -24.69 17.30
N PRO A 534 -5.42 -24.35 16.92
CA PRO A 534 -5.87 -24.54 15.55
C PRO A 534 -5.07 -23.62 14.61
N ASN A 535 -4.78 -24.11 13.43
CA ASN A 535 -4.25 -23.34 12.31
C ASN A 535 -3.07 -22.42 12.68
N ARG A 536 -2.01 -22.33 11.87
CA ARG A 536 -0.90 -21.37 12.04
C ARG A 536 -0.52 -21.06 13.50
N ASN A 537 -0.25 -22.10 14.27
CA ASN A 537 0.12 -21.99 15.68
C ASN A 537 1.41 -21.16 15.92
N ASP A 538 2.32 -21.13 14.96
CA ASP A 538 3.51 -20.28 14.90
C ASP A 538 3.16 -18.78 14.83
N GLU A 539 2.26 -18.38 13.94
CA GLU A 539 1.77 -16.98 13.83
C GLU A 539 1.00 -16.56 15.10
N THR A 540 0.23 -17.47 15.67
CA THR A 540 -0.49 -17.24 16.93
C THR A 540 0.46 -17.06 18.12
N ALA A 541 1.52 -17.88 18.19
CA ALA A 541 2.56 -17.78 19.22
C ALA A 541 3.35 -16.47 19.06
N GLU A 542 3.72 -16.09 17.85
CA GLU A 542 4.38 -14.81 17.56
C GLU A 542 3.52 -13.62 18.03
N ALA A 543 2.23 -13.63 17.70
CA ALA A 543 1.30 -12.59 18.14
C ALA A 543 1.18 -12.49 19.67
N ALA A 544 1.16 -13.65 20.37
CA ALA A 544 1.15 -13.70 21.84
C ALA A 544 2.46 -13.14 22.42
N GLU A 545 3.60 -13.52 21.87
CA GLU A 545 4.92 -13.03 22.28
C GLU A 545 5.02 -11.50 22.13
N ILE A 546 4.63 -10.95 20.98
CA ILE A 546 4.66 -9.52 20.72
C ILE A 546 3.78 -8.78 21.72
N LYS A 547 2.56 -9.26 21.97
CA LYS A 547 1.64 -8.65 22.96
C LYS A 547 2.24 -8.64 24.37
N MET A 548 2.91 -9.71 24.80
CA MET A 548 3.56 -9.77 26.11
C MET A 548 4.77 -8.83 26.20
N LYS A 549 5.68 -8.89 25.22
CA LYS A 549 6.91 -8.08 25.22
C LYS A 549 6.65 -6.57 25.13
N TYR A 550 5.67 -6.18 24.34
CA TYR A 550 5.41 -4.79 24.04
C TYR A 550 4.20 -4.21 24.78
N LYS A 551 3.64 -4.93 25.76
CA LYS A 551 2.45 -4.54 26.54
C LYS A 551 2.50 -3.08 26.99
N GLY A 552 3.56 -2.69 27.69
CA GLY A 552 3.67 -1.33 28.23
C GLY A 552 3.83 -0.24 27.17
N TYR A 553 4.38 -0.58 25.99
CA TYR A 553 4.44 0.35 24.86
C TYR A 553 3.07 0.50 24.21
N ILE A 554 2.36 -0.60 24.00
CA ILE A 554 1.01 -0.63 23.41
C ILE A 554 0.03 0.17 24.28
N GLU A 555 0.07 -0.03 25.62
CA GLU A 555 -0.79 0.71 26.55
C GLU A 555 -0.53 2.20 26.52
N ARG A 556 0.73 2.63 26.51
CA ARG A 556 1.09 4.05 26.42
C ARG A 556 0.64 4.69 25.12
N GLU A 557 0.85 4.02 23.98
CA GLU A 557 0.41 4.53 22.68
C GLU A 557 -1.12 4.63 22.60
N ARG A 558 -1.86 3.68 23.18
CA ARG A 558 -3.34 3.76 23.24
C ARG A 558 -3.80 4.99 24.01
N ILE A 559 -3.20 5.31 25.14
CA ILE A 559 -3.54 6.52 25.92
C ILE A 559 -3.32 7.78 25.06
N VAL A 560 -2.24 7.83 24.28
CA VAL A 560 -1.97 8.95 23.38
C VAL A 560 -2.98 9.00 22.25
N ALA A 561 -3.30 7.87 21.62
CA ALA A 561 -4.29 7.77 20.57
C ALA A 561 -5.69 8.20 21.05
N ASP A 562 -6.15 7.71 22.21
CA ASP A 562 -7.42 8.08 22.83
C ASP A 562 -7.52 9.60 23.10
N LYS A 563 -6.40 10.22 23.49
CA LYS A 563 -6.34 11.67 23.65
C LYS A 563 -6.52 12.39 22.30
N MET A 564 -5.91 11.89 21.24
CA MET A 564 -6.05 12.46 19.90
C MET A 564 -7.46 12.27 19.33
N HIS A 565 -8.10 11.13 19.57
CA HIS A 565 -9.51 10.92 19.19
C HIS A 565 -10.45 11.96 19.79
N ARG A 566 -10.21 12.40 21.02
CA ARG A 566 -10.98 13.51 21.61
C ARG A 566 -10.82 14.80 20.82
N LEU A 567 -9.64 15.06 20.25
CA LEU A 567 -9.40 16.23 19.41
C LEU A 567 -10.01 16.09 18.01
N GLU A 568 -10.16 14.86 17.49
CA GLU A 568 -10.89 14.61 16.22
C GLU A 568 -12.37 14.98 16.32
N ASN A 569 -12.98 14.83 17.47
CA ASN A 569 -14.37 15.19 17.70
C ASN A 569 -14.61 16.71 17.86
N ILE A 570 -13.53 17.50 17.97
CA ILE A 570 -13.63 18.95 18.09
C ILE A 570 -13.57 19.59 16.71
N LYS A 571 -14.72 19.89 16.14
CA LYS A 571 -14.83 20.59 14.85
C LYS A 571 -14.45 22.05 15.02
N ILE A 572 -13.56 22.53 14.16
CA ILE A 572 -13.04 23.91 14.20
C ILE A 572 -13.29 24.70 12.91
N LYS A 573 -13.73 24.03 11.85
CA LYS A 573 -14.00 24.66 10.56
C LYS A 573 -15.06 25.76 10.68
N GLY A 574 -14.70 26.97 10.24
CA GLY A 574 -15.57 28.14 10.31
C GLY A 574 -15.70 28.79 11.69
N HIS A 575 -15.02 28.24 12.73
CA HIS A 575 -15.00 28.85 14.06
C HIS A 575 -13.96 29.94 14.24
N PHE A 576 -12.91 29.96 13.43
CA PHE A 576 -11.77 30.87 13.61
C PHE A 576 -11.41 31.62 12.32
N ASN A 577 -11.15 32.91 12.46
CA ASN A 577 -10.38 33.67 11.48
C ASN A 577 -8.89 33.56 11.84
N TYR A 578 -8.23 32.54 11.31
CA TYR A 578 -6.85 32.21 11.70
C TYR A 578 -5.87 33.36 11.51
N LEU A 579 -6.05 34.23 10.50
CA LEU A 579 -5.13 35.36 10.24
C LEU A 579 -5.22 36.44 11.30
N GLU A 580 -6.34 36.59 11.99
CA GLU A 580 -6.59 37.55 13.04
C GLU A 580 -6.24 37.04 14.45
N MET A 581 -5.88 35.76 14.58
CA MET A 581 -5.56 35.16 15.89
C MET A 581 -4.12 35.49 16.32
N GLU A 582 -3.89 36.69 16.87
CA GLU A 582 -2.54 37.14 17.30
C GLU A 582 -1.88 36.25 18.35
N GLN A 583 -2.66 35.44 19.08
CA GLN A 583 -2.16 34.49 20.08
C GLN A 583 -1.44 33.26 19.45
N LEU A 584 -1.69 32.97 18.17
CA LEU A 584 -1.01 31.93 17.44
C LEU A 584 0.28 32.42 16.80
N SER A 585 1.25 31.53 16.61
CA SER A 585 2.46 31.85 15.84
C SER A 585 2.11 32.27 14.41
N THR A 586 2.93 33.16 13.81
CA THR A 586 2.69 33.63 12.43
C THR A 586 2.65 32.48 11.44
N GLU A 587 3.52 31.47 11.61
CA GLU A 587 3.56 30.27 10.78
C GLU A 587 2.27 29.46 10.93
N ALA A 588 1.80 29.23 12.16
CA ALA A 588 0.56 28.52 12.41
C ALA A 588 -0.64 29.22 11.77
N ARG A 589 -0.76 30.55 11.93
CA ARG A 589 -1.85 31.34 11.32
C ARG A 589 -1.93 31.16 9.80
N GLN A 590 -0.79 31.30 9.13
CA GLN A 590 -0.73 31.18 7.66
C GLN A 590 -1.09 29.76 7.19
N LYS A 591 -0.57 28.73 7.86
CA LYS A 591 -0.81 27.34 7.52
C LYS A 591 -2.24 26.91 7.81
N LEU A 592 -2.78 27.30 8.96
CA LEU A 592 -4.18 27.02 9.32
C LEU A 592 -5.16 27.72 8.36
N ALA A 593 -4.89 28.98 7.99
CA ALA A 593 -5.71 29.70 7.01
C ALA A 593 -5.68 29.04 5.62
N LYS A 594 -4.50 28.56 5.19
CA LYS A 594 -4.34 27.89 3.88
C LYS A 594 -5.03 26.52 3.84
N ILE A 595 -4.88 25.72 4.91
CA ILE A 595 -5.36 24.33 4.96
C ILE A 595 -6.82 24.26 5.39
N ASN A 596 -7.25 25.18 6.28
CA ASN A 596 -8.60 25.26 6.84
C ASN A 596 -9.09 23.90 7.40
N PRO A 597 -8.41 23.34 8.42
CA PRO A 597 -8.69 22.00 8.93
C PRO A 597 -10.09 21.90 9.53
N ASP A 598 -10.72 20.74 9.36
CA ASP A 598 -12.08 20.47 9.87
C ASP A 598 -12.10 20.26 11.39
N THR A 599 -11.02 19.63 11.93
CA THR A 599 -10.93 19.28 13.36
C THR A 599 -9.65 19.78 14.00
N LEU A 600 -9.66 19.85 15.33
CA LEU A 600 -8.49 20.28 16.09
C LEU A 600 -7.32 19.28 15.98
N ALA A 601 -7.60 17.98 15.83
CA ALA A 601 -6.56 16.99 15.58
C ALA A 601 -5.91 17.17 14.20
N GLN A 602 -6.67 17.51 13.17
CA GLN A 602 -6.12 17.87 11.86
C GLN A 602 -5.20 19.09 11.98
N ALA A 603 -5.62 20.13 12.70
CA ALA A 603 -4.79 21.30 12.97
C ALA A 603 -3.46 20.92 13.65
N ASN A 604 -3.50 20.02 14.64
CA ASN A 604 -2.32 19.54 15.36
C ASN A 604 -1.30 18.78 14.47
N ARG A 605 -1.75 18.20 13.37
CA ARG A 605 -0.90 17.48 12.42
C ARG A 605 -0.24 18.37 11.37
N ILE A 606 -0.59 19.64 11.31
CA ILE A 606 0.00 20.59 10.35
C ILE A 606 1.42 20.94 10.80
N PRO A 607 2.45 20.67 9.99
CA PRO A 607 3.82 21.06 10.32
C PRO A 607 3.93 22.58 10.55
N GLY A 608 4.43 22.99 11.72
CA GLY A 608 4.51 24.40 12.12
C GLY A 608 3.34 24.91 12.96
N VAL A 609 2.35 24.06 13.24
CA VAL A 609 1.37 24.28 14.30
C VAL A 609 1.88 23.57 15.57
N SER A 610 2.10 24.32 16.63
CA SER A 610 2.66 23.82 17.89
C SER A 610 1.57 23.30 18.84
N PRO A 611 1.93 22.45 19.83
CA PRO A 611 1.00 22.08 20.90
C PRO A 611 0.45 23.31 21.68
N SER A 612 1.22 24.39 21.75
CA SER A 612 0.77 25.67 22.35
C SER A 612 -0.35 26.29 21.54
N ASP A 613 -0.22 26.33 20.20
CA ASP A 613 -1.26 26.84 19.30
C ASP A 613 -2.57 26.04 19.46
N ILE A 614 -2.47 24.71 19.56
CA ILE A 614 -3.63 23.83 19.79
C ILE A 614 -4.30 24.11 21.14
N ASN A 615 -3.52 24.31 22.20
CA ASN A 615 -4.08 24.65 23.51
C ASN A 615 -4.79 26.02 23.51
N ILE A 616 -4.25 27.00 22.80
CA ILE A 616 -4.91 28.30 22.60
C ILE A 616 -6.24 28.13 21.92
N MET A 617 -6.29 27.37 20.82
CA MET A 617 -7.53 27.07 20.09
C MET A 617 -8.55 26.36 20.98
N LEU A 618 -8.13 25.37 21.79
CA LEU A 618 -8.99 24.67 22.76
C LEU A 618 -9.59 25.60 23.79
N VAL A 619 -8.82 26.56 24.32
CA VAL A 619 -9.30 27.54 25.30
C VAL A 619 -10.34 28.48 24.67
N LEU A 620 -10.09 28.90 23.42
CA LEU A 620 -11.00 29.77 22.68
C LEU A 620 -12.31 29.08 22.30
N MET A 621 -12.29 27.76 22.04
CA MET A 621 -13.50 26.96 21.79
C MET A 621 -14.39 26.76 23.01
N LYS A 622 -13.85 26.90 24.21
CA LYS A 622 -14.61 26.79 25.49
C LYS A 622 -15.22 28.09 25.93
N ARG A 623 -14.94 29.21 25.27
CA ARG A 623 -15.55 30.52 25.48
C ARG A 623 -16.66 30.78 24.46
#